data_3c241be798c524d96ad3304db64834f1
#
_entry.id   3c241be798c524d96ad3304db64834f1
#
_cell.length_a   1.000
_cell.length_b   1.000
_cell.length_c   1.000
_cell.angle_alpha   90.00
_cell.angle_beta   90.00
_cell.angle_gamma   90.00
#
_symmetry.space_group_name_H-M   'P 1'
#
loop_
_entity.id
_entity.type
_entity.pdbx_description
1 polymer ?
#
loop_
_entity_poly.entity_id
_entity_poly.type
_entity_poly.pdbx_seq_one_letter_code
_entity_poly.pdbx_strand_id
1 'polypeptide(L)'
;MKRAIFQAISHVIIFTLIAAFASGCAAQKKANPGTPIPITNAEIKHICDDKTPKECNNTGVKFENDKDYERAKLYYQKACDDNEGIACSNLGSLHQKLKSKEESEILTIFGKSCKLGNKYGCYNAANFYRLGRGTEHDFAAARRLYEKSCLQLEHAQSCSNLGGMHQFSLGVKTADLEAAKKFYKMGCGMGDEIGCRNLSLISNE
;
A
#
# COMPACT_ATOMS: atom_id res chain seq x y z
N MET A 1 23.27 55.96 55.69
CA MET A 1 23.07 55.92 54.22
C MET A 1 23.45 54.64 53.49
N LYS A 2 24.22 53.73 54.02
CA LYS A 2 24.64 52.48 53.34
C LYS A 2 23.71 51.26 53.50
N ARG A 3 22.74 51.27 54.41
CA ARG A 3 21.77 50.13 54.62
C ARG A 3 20.53 50.21 53.73
N ALA A 4 20.14 51.36 53.24
CA ALA A 4 18.95 51.52 52.38
C ALA A 4 19.18 51.12 50.91
N ILE A 5 20.42 51.17 50.44
CA ILE A 5 20.78 50.85 49.09
C ILE A 5 20.83 49.33 48.85
N PHE A 6 21.18 48.54 49.88
CA PHE A 6 21.27 47.09 49.80
C PHE A 6 19.90 46.39 49.77
N GLN A 7 18.86 46.99 50.38
CA GLN A 7 17.50 46.42 50.32
C GLN A 7 16.78 46.68 49.00
N ALA A 8 17.09 47.78 48.32
CA ALA A 8 16.47 48.08 47.02
C ALA A 8 16.99 47.17 45.90
N ILE A 9 18.26 46.77 45.97
CA ILE A 9 18.88 45.89 44.94
C ILE A 9 18.37 44.44 45.05
N SER A 10 18.09 43.98 46.29
CA SER A 10 17.58 42.60 46.53
C SER A 10 16.17 42.40 46.01
N HIS A 11 15.31 43.40 45.99
CA HIS A 11 13.93 43.30 45.50
C HIS A 11 13.82 43.39 43.99
N VAL A 12 14.72 44.10 43.32
CA VAL A 12 14.74 44.20 41.83
C VAL A 12 15.25 42.91 41.18
N ILE A 13 16.23 42.25 41.82
CA ILE A 13 16.79 41.00 41.29
C ILE A 13 15.79 39.82 41.46
N ILE A 14 14.99 39.81 42.52
CA ILE A 14 13.98 38.75 42.76
C ILE A 14 12.79 38.89 41.78
N PHE A 15 12.41 40.12 41.41
CA PHE A 15 11.31 40.35 40.47
C PHE A 15 11.69 40.02 39.02
N THR A 16 12.95 40.16 38.63
CA THR A 16 13.41 39.83 37.26
C THR A 16 13.61 38.31 37.06
N LEU A 17 13.84 37.54 38.12
CA LEU A 17 13.98 36.09 38.03
C LEU A 17 12.63 35.36 38.01
N ILE A 18 11.55 35.95 38.53
CA ILE A 18 10.20 35.35 38.53
C ILE A 18 9.51 35.56 37.15
N ALA A 19 9.86 36.58 36.41
CA ALA A 19 9.30 36.86 35.08
C ALA A 19 9.84 35.92 33.98
N ALA A 20 10.97 35.22 34.23
CA ALA A 20 11.58 34.33 33.24
C ALA A 20 11.03 32.88 33.26
N PHE A 21 10.25 32.52 34.29
CA PHE A 21 9.65 31.16 34.39
C PHE A 21 8.19 31.09 33.93
N ALA A 22 7.55 32.20 33.59
CA ALA A 22 6.15 32.23 33.17
C ALA A 22 5.94 32.09 31.64
N SER A 23 7.02 31.97 30.84
CA SER A 23 6.92 31.89 29.36
C SER A 23 7.11 30.48 28.79
N GLY A 24 7.09 29.45 29.61
CA GLY A 24 7.40 28.06 29.20
C GLY A 24 6.24 27.08 29.15
N CYS A 25 5.02 27.48 29.48
CA CYS A 25 3.84 26.65 29.24
C CYS A 25 3.11 27.12 27.98
N ALA A 26 3.72 26.86 26.82
CA ALA A 26 2.93 26.75 25.59
C ALA A 26 1.93 25.62 25.84
N ALA A 27 0.66 25.99 26.04
CA ALA A 27 -0.44 25.04 26.13
C ALA A 27 -0.37 24.14 24.89
N GLN A 28 0.06 22.89 25.09
CA GLN A 28 -0.12 21.85 24.07
C GLN A 28 -1.64 21.79 23.86
N LYS A 29 -2.13 22.37 22.77
CA LYS A 29 -3.50 22.14 22.31
C LYS A 29 -3.64 20.61 22.24
N LYS A 30 -4.46 20.05 23.13
CA LYS A 30 -4.87 18.65 23.00
C LYS A 30 -5.41 18.48 21.61
N ALA A 31 -4.69 17.72 20.77
CA ALA A 31 -5.16 17.37 19.43
C ALA A 31 -6.54 16.70 19.61
N ASN A 32 -7.53 17.14 18.87
CA ASN A 32 -8.83 16.46 18.82
C ASN A 32 -8.57 14.99 18.43
N PRO A 33 -9.16 14.02 19.18
CA PRO A 33 -9.06 12.63 18.78
C PRO A 33 -9.72 12.47 17.42
N GLY A 34 -8.91 12.29 16.37
CA GLY A 34 -9.39 12.13 14.98
C GLY A 34 -8.76 13.09 13.95
N THR A 35 -8.03 14.13 14.36
CA THR A 35 -7.23 14.90 13.39
C THR A 35 -5.89 14.21 13.18
N PRO A 36 -5.51 13.88 11.93
CA PRO A 36 -4.19 13.34 11.65
C PRO A 36 -3.11 14.30 12.18
N ILE A 37 -2.18 13.78 12.97
CA ILE A 37 -1.02 14.57 13.44
C ILE A 37 -0.23 14.98 12.18
N PRO A 38 0.04 16.28 11.96
CA PRO A 38 0.79 16.71 10.78
C PRO A 38 2.14 16.00 10.70
N ILE A 39 2.46 15.46 9.52
CA ILE A 39 3.75 14.81 9.27
C ILE A 39 4.79 15.91 9.17
N THR A 40 5.84 15.81 9.97
CA THR A 40 6.92 16.80 9.96
C THR A 40 7.92 16.51 8.84
N ASN A 41 8.60 17.56 8.34
CA ASN A 41 9.69 17.40 7.37
C ASN A 41 10.83 16.49 7.91
N ALA A 42 11.05 16.47 9.22
CA ALA A 42 12.03 15.60 9.85
C ALA A 42 11.59 14.12 9.75
N GLU A 43 10.33 13.80 10.00
CA GLU A 43 9.79 12.43 9.82
C GLU A 43 9.90 11.99 8.37
N ILE A 44 9.58 12.85 7.41
CA ILE A 44 9.68 12.52 5.97
C ILE A 44 11.12 12.20 5.59
N LYS A 45 12.09 12.98 6.08
CA LYS A 45 13.50 12.82 5.73
C LYS A 45 14.09 11.50 6.23
N HIS A 46 13.64 11.03 7.40
CA HIS A 46 14.20 9.85 8.09
C HIS A 46 13.24 8.67 8.12
N ILE A 47 12.22 8.67 7.24
CA ILE A 47 11.31 7.53 7.14
C ILE A 47 12.11 6.27 6.81
N CYS A 48 12.05 5.29 7.71
CA CYS A 48 12.65 3.96 7.55
C CYS A 48 14.19 3.91 7.57
N ASP A 49 14.90 4.95 8.00
CA ASP A 49 16.38 4.92 8.07
C ASP A 49 16.92 3.80 8.96
N ASP A 50 16.14 3.40 9.98
CA ASP A 50 16.48 2.35 10.95
C ASP A 50 15.79 1.01 10.66
N LYS A 51 15.15 0.85 9.50
CA LYS A 51 14.30 -0.30 9.16
C LYS A 51 14.71 -0.97 7.86
N THR A 52 14.54 -2.28 7.82
CA THR A 52 14.54 -3.00 6.55
C THR A 52 13.31 -2.59 5.71
N PRO A 53 13.35 -2.74 4.37
CA PRO A 53 12.19 -2.43 3.53
C PRO A 53 10.91 -3.17 3.95
N LYS A 54 11.04 -4.42 4.42
CA LYS A 54 9.94 -5.21 4.96
C LYS A 54 9.36 -4.62 6.25
N GLU A 55 10.21 -4.18 7.19
CA GLU A 55 9.77 -3.56 8.43
C GLU A 55 9.13 -2.19 8.17
N CYS A 56 9.65 -1.47 7.20
CA CYS A 56 9.08 -0.22 6.72
C CYS A 56 7.66 -0.45 6.16
N ASN A 57 7.48 -1.44 5.29
CA ASN A 57 6.17 -1.86 4.82
C ASN A 57 5.21 -2.21 5.97
N ASN A 58 5.68 -3.00 6.96
CA ASN A 58 4.86 -3.39 8.10
C ASN A 58 4.43 -2.18 8.96
N THR A 59 5.27 -1.15 9.04
CA THR A 59 4.91 0.11 9.68
C THR A 59 3.81 0.83 8.88
N GLY A 60 3.89 0.83 7.55
CA GLY A 60 2.83 1.34 6.67
C GLY A 60 1.50 0.62 6.89
N VAL A 61 1.50 -0.71 7.05
CA VAL A 61 0.29 -1.51 7.34
C VAL A 61 -0.35 -1.08 8.67
N LYS A 62 0.45 -0.80 9.71
CA LYS A 62 -0.09 -0.31 10.99
C LYS A 62 -0.81 1.02 10.81
N PHE A 63 -0.18 1.98 10.11
CA PHE A 63 -0.82 3.26 9.84
C PHE A 63 -2.08 3.13 8.98
N GLU A 64 -2.10 2.22 8.00
CA GLU A 64 -3.32 1.96 7.22
C GLU A 64 -4.46 1.40 8.08
N ASN A 65 -4.17 0.50 9.01
CA ASN A 65 -5.14 -0.03 9.97
C ASN A 65 -5.69 1.06 10.90
N ASP A 66 -4.85 2.01 11.29
CA ASP A 66 -5.22 3.18 12.08
C ASP A 66 -5.92 4.27 11.23
N LYS A 67 -6.12 4.01 9.93
CA LYS A 67 -6.69 4.94 8.95
C LYS A 67 -5.86 6.21 8.72
N ASP A 68 -4.61 6.22 9.14
CA ASP A 68 -3.64 7.26 8.80
C ASP A 68 -3.02 6.97 7.43
N TYR A 69 -3.82 7.20 6.40
CA TYR A 69 -3.45 6.86 5.02
C TYR A 69 -2.28 7.70 4.50
N GLU A 70 -2.09 8.91 5.01
CA GLU A 70 -0.97 9.76 4.59
C GLU A 70 0.37 9.17 5.06
N ARG A 71 0.47 8.75 6.34
CA ARG A 71 1.66 8.03 6.81
C ARG A 71 1.81 6.69 6.11
N ALA A 72 0.74 5.93 5.97
CA ALA A 72 0.79 4.64 5.27
C ALA A 72 1.41 4.78 3.87
N LYS A 73 0.99 5.78 3.07
CA LYS A 73 1.56 6.06 1.75
C LYS A 73 3.06 6.31 1.79
N LEU A 74 3.52 7.13 2.74
CA LEU A 74 4.94 7.47 2.85
C LEU A 74 5.79 6.23 3.16
N TYR A 75 5.35 5.41 4.11
CA TYR A 75 6.05 4.17 4.47
C TYR A 75 6.03 3.14 3.33
N TYR A 76 4.89 2.96 2.65
CA TYR A 76 4.81 2.09 1.49
C TYR A 76 5.66 2.60 0.32
N GLN A 77 5.65 3.92 0.06
CA GLN A 77 6.46 4.52 -0.99
C GLN A 77 7.93 4.25 -0.75
N LYS A 78 8.45 4.56 0.46
CA LYS A 78 9.85 4.33 0.81
C LYS A 78 10.23 2.85 0.67
N ALA A 79 9.43 1.93 1.23
CA ALA A 79 9.68 0.50 1.12
C ALA A 79 9.63 0.00 -0.34
N CYS A 80 8.71 0.53 -1.16
CA CYS A 80 8.63 0.23 -2.58
C CYS A 80 9.85 0.76 -3.35
N ASP A 81 10.34 1.95 -3.01
CA ASP A 81 11.54 2.52 -3.63
C ASP A 81 12.78 1.68 -3.29
N ASP A 82 12.81 1.12 -2.09
CA ASP A 82 13.83 0.18 -1.63
C ASP A 82 13.57 -1.28 -2.11
N ASN A 83 12.73 -1.45 -3.15
CA ASN A 83 12.44 -2.71 -3.83
C ASN A 83 11.68 -3.77 -3.02
N GLU A 84 10.90 -3.37 -2.02
CA GLU A 84 9.96 -4.28 -1.35
C GLU A 84 8.71 -4.45 -2.23
N GLY A 85 8.57 -5.62 -2.87
CA GLY A 85 7.50 -5.88 -3.84
C GLY A 85 6.10 -5.82 -3.22
N ILE A 86 5.92 -6.27 -1.97
CA ILE A 86 4.63 -6.20 -1.29
C ILE A 86 4.26 -4.75 -0.95
N ALA A 87 5.23 -3.91 -0.63
CA ALA A 87 5.00 -2.49 -0.37
C ALA A 87 4.51 -1.76 -1.63
N CYS A 88 5.07 -2.07 -2.79
CA CYS A 88 4.57 -1.54 -4.07
C CYS A 88 3.11 -1.95 -4.31
N SER A 89 2.76 -3.22 -4.01
CA SER A 89 1.37 -3.68 -4.15
C SER A 89 0.42 -2.94 -3.19
N ASN A 90 0.83 -2.78 -1.93
CA ASN A 90 0.05 -2.05 -0.93
C ASN A 90 -0.11 -0.57 -1.32
N LEU A 91 0.96 0.08 -1.79
CA LEU A 91 0.93 1.45 -2.27
C LEU A 91 -0.07 1.63 -3.43
N GLY A 92 0.00 0.76 -4.44
CA GLY A 92 -0.92 0.79 -5.57
C GLY A 92 -2.38 0.60 -5.14
N SER A 93 -2.62 -0.34 -4.22
CA SER A 93 -3.96 -0.61 -3.67
C SER A 93 -4.48 0.57 -2.85
N LEU A 94 -3.63 1.22 -2.07
CA LEU A 94 -4.01 2.40 -1.28
C LEU A 94 -4.32 3.60 -2.18
N HIS A 95 -3.51 3.86 -3.23
CA HIS A 95 -3.81 4.89 -4.22
C HIS A 95 -5.13 4.63 -4.95
N GLN A 96 -5.40 3.38 -5.31
CA GLN A 96 -6.66 2.99 -5.94
C GLN A 96 -7.86 3.21 -4.99
N LYS A 97 -7.75 2.81 -3.74
CA LYS A 97 -8.79 2.99 -2.70
C LYS A 97 -9.11 4.47 -2.48
N LEU A 98 -8.09 5.31 -2.42
CA LEU A 98 -8.22 6.75 -2.15
C LEU A 98 -8.47 7.58 -3.42
N LYS A 99 -8.39 6.98 -4.61
CA LYS A 99 -8.43 7.68 -5.91
C LYS A 99 -7.42 8.84 -5.98
N SER A 100 -6.23 8.63 -5.42
CA SER A 100 -5.23 9.69 -5.21
C SER A 100 -4.15 9.74 -6.28
N LYS A 101 -4.26 8.90 -7.31
CA LYS A 101 -3.40 8.89 -8.52
C LYS A 101 -4.20 8.47 -9.74
N GLU A 102 -3.69 8.84 -10.92
CA GLU A 102 -4.21 8.35 -12.19
C GLU A 102 -4.00 6.83 -12.32
N GLU A 103 -4.94 6.16 -12.99
CA GLU A 103 -4.91 4.70 -13.13
C GLU A 103 -3.67 4.20 -13.86
N SER A 104 -3.11 4.96 -14.80
CA SER A 104 -1.86 4.64 -15.50
C SER A 104 -0.64 4.64 -14.56
N GLU A 105 -0.61 5.55 -13.59
CA GLU A 105 0.43 5.56 -12.56
C GLU A 105 0.29 4.37 -11.61
N ILE A 106 -0.96 4.05 -11.20
CA ILE A 106 -1.26 2.89 -10.35
C ILE A 106 -0.86 1.59 -11.07
N LEU A 107 -1.15 1.46 -12.37
CA LEU A 107 -0.71 0.33 -13.19
C LEU A 107 0.82 0.21 -13.19
N THR A 108 1.54 1.33 -13.30
CA THR A 108 3.01 1.34 -13.24
C THR A 108 3.52 0.82 -11.90
N ILE A 109 2.89 1.22 -10.78
CA ILE A 109 3.23 0.75 -9.43
C ILE A 109 3.00 -0.76 -9.31
N PHE A 110 1.85 -1.28 -9.75
CA PHE A 110 1.60 -2.73 -9.77
C PHE A 110 2.57 -3.48 -10.67
N GLY A 111 2.93 -2.90 -11.83
CA GLY A 111 3.96 -3.44 -12.71
C GLY A 111 5.33 -3.56 -12.03
N LYS A 112 5.75 -2.55 -11.26
CA LYS A 112 6.97 -2.61 -10.44
C LYS A 112 6.86 -3.74 -9.41
N SER A 113 5.74 -3.83 -8.69
CA SER A 113 5.48 -4.90 -7.71
C SER A 113 5.60 -6.30 -8.34
N CYS A 114 5.02 -6.49 -9.54
CA CYS A 114 5.11 -7.75 -10.28
C CYS A 114 6.54 -8.08 -10.73
N LYS A 115 7.31 -7.08 -11.18
CA LYS A 115 8.73 -7.27 -11.54
C LYS A 115 9.56 -7.74 -10.34
N LEU A 116 9.23 -7.24 -9.14
CA LEU A 116 9.84 -7.63 -7.87
C LEU A 116 9.34 -8.98 -7.33
N GLY A 117 8.57 -9.74 -8.10
CA GLY A 117 8.12 -11.10 -7.75
C GLY A 117 6.91 -11.13 -6.80
N ASN A 118 6.21 -10.04 -6.61
CA ASN A 118 5.02 -10.05 -5.77
C ASN A 118 3.78 -10.51 -6.56
N LYS A 119 3.12 -11.57 -6.08
CA LYS A 119 1.95 -12.16 -6.74
C LYS A 119 0.75 -11.21 -6.84
N TYR A 120 0.52 -10.39 -5.82
CA TYR A 120 -0.58 -9.42 -5.84
C TYR A 120 -0.34 -8.29 -6.84
N GLY A 121 0.92 -7.85 -7.00
CA GLY A 121 1.30 -6.90 -8.03
C GLY A 121 1.02 -7.42 -9.44
N CYS A 122 1.40 -8.67 -9.72
CA CYS A 122 1.11 -9.32 -11.01
C CYS A 122 -0.40 -9.46 -11.24
N TYR A 123 -1.15 -9.91 -10.24
CA TYR A 123 -2.60 -10.03 -10.30
C TYR A 123 -3.30 -8.70 -10.55
N ASN A 124 -2.93 -7.67 -9.80
CA ASN A 124 -3.54 -6.35 -9.95
C ASN A 124 -3.20 -5.71 -11.31
N ALA A 125 -1.95 -5.79 -11.76
CA ALA A 125 -1.57 -5.31 -13.10
C ALA A 125 -2.34 -6.07 -14.20
N ALA A 126 -2.51 -7.39 -14.06
CA ALA A 126 -3.32 -8.19 -14.98
C ALA A 126 -4.78 -7.71 -15.05
N ASN A 127 -5.38 -7.42 -13.90
CA ASN A 127 -6.74 -6.86 -13.83
C ASN A 127 -6.83 -5.50 -14.55
N PHE A 128 -5.83 -4.64 -14.39
CA PHE A 128 -5.79 -3.33 -15.05
C PHE A 128 -5.77 -3.50 -16.58
N TYR A 129 -4.90 -4.35 -17.12
CA TYR A 129 -4.88 -4.65 -18.55
C TYR A 129 -6.17 -5.30 -19.05
N ARG A 130 -6.73 -6.25 -18.29
CA ARG A 130 -7.98 -6.92 -18.66
C ARG A 130 -9.17 -5.96 -18.70
N LEU A 131 -9.20 -4.96 -17.81
CA LEU A 131 -10.29 -4.00 -17.68
C LEU A 131 -10.06 -2.68 -18.45
N GLY A 132 -8.91 -2.52 -19.10
CA GLY A 132 -8.56 -1.27 -19.78
C GLY A 132 -8.40 -0.09 -18.83
N ARG A 133 -7.92 -0.33 -17.61
CA ARG A 133 -7.74 0.70 -16.59
C ARG A 133 -6.37 1.34 -16.69
N GLY A 134 -6.33 2.66 -16.92
CA GLY A 134 -5.07 3.40 -17.13
C GLY A 134 -4.32 3.01 -18.42
N THR A 135 -4.93 2.21 -19.26
CA THR A 135 -4.43 1.74 -20.57
C THR A 135 -5.62 1.24 -21.41
N GLU A 136 -5.41 0.90 -22.64
CA GLU A 136 -6.38 0.13 -23.42
C GLU A 136 -6.47 -1.32 -22.92
N HIS A 137 -7.55 -2.04 -23.28
CA HIS A 137 -7.65 -3.47 -23.02
C HIS A 137 -6.53 -4.24 -23.69
N ASP A 138 -5.75 -4.97 -22.92
CA ASP A 138 -4.73 -5.90 -23.43
C ASP A 138 -4.87 -7.27 -22.74
N PHE A 139 -5.72 -8.12 -23.31
CA PHE A 139 -5.95 -9.47 -22.80
C PHE A 139 -4.69 -10.34 -22.90
N ALA A 140 -3.80 -10.08 -23.87
CA ALA A 140 -2.56 -10.84 -23.98
C ALA A 140 -1.57 -10.49 -22.87
N ALA A 141 -1.45 -9.21 -22.52
CA ALA A 141 -0.67 -8.78 -21.36
C ALA A 141 -1.29 -9.31 -20.06
N ALA A 142 -2.61 -9.19 -19.90
CA ALA A 142 -3.32 -9.71 -18.73
C ALA A 142 -3.05 -11.21 -18.53
N ARG A 143 -3.17 -12.01 -19.59
CA ARG A 143 -2.90 -13.45 -19.56
C ARG A 143 -1.47 -13.75 -19.08
N ARG A 144 -0.46 -13.12 -19.67
CA ARG A 144 0.94 -13.32 -19.27
C ARG A 144 1.17 -13.01 -17.79
N LEU A 145 0.53 -11.97 -17.27
CA LEU A 145 0.67 -11.57 -15.86
C LEU A 145 -0.08 -12.53 -14.93
N TYR A 146 -1.28 -13.01 -15.31
CA TYR A 146 -1.96 -14.06 -14.57
C TYR A 146 -1.19 -15.37 -14.59
N GLU A 147 -0.62 -15.77 -15.73
CA GLU A 147 0.25 -16.95 -15.84
C GLU A 147 1.43 -16.85 -14.85
N LYS A 148 2.15 -15.72 -14.84
CA LYS A 148 3.23 -15.51 -13.89
C LYS A 148 2.73 -15.59 -12.44
N SER A 149 1.63 -14.92 -12.13
CA SER A 149 1.07 -14.91 -10.77
C SER A 149 0.57 -16.29 -10.33
N CYS A 150 -0.09 -17.04 -11.22
CA CYS A 150 -0.63 -18.38 -10.95
C CYS A 150 0.48 -19.42 -10.85
N LEU A 151 1.32 -19.53 -11.92
CA LEU A 151 2.21 -20.69 -12.09
C LEU A 151 3.55 -20.55 -11.37
N GLN A 152 4.04 -19.31 -11.21
CA GLN A 152 5.33 -19.06 -10.58
C GLN A 152 5.22 -18.55 -9.14
N LEU A 153 4.10 -17.89 -8.80
CA LEU A 153 3.93 -17.21 -7.52
C LEU A 153 2.75 -17.78 -6.70
N GLU A 154 2.09 -18.82 -7.18
CA GLU A 154 1.04 -19.58 -6.48
C GLU A 154 -0.10 -18.69 -5.96
N HIS A 155 -0.68 -17.88 -6.85
CA HIS A 155 -1.81 -17.02 -6.54
C HIS A 155 -3.13 -17.61 -7.05
N ALA A 156 -3.97 -18.08 -6.14
CA ALA A 156 -5.21 -18.82 -6.43
C ALA A 156 -6.15 -18.07 -7.40
N GLN A 157 -6.46 -16.80 -7.11
CA GLN A 157 -7.37 -16.00 -7.94
C GLN A 157 -6.81 -15.76 -9.36
N SER A 158 -5.48 -15.70 -9.51
CA SER A 158 -4.87 -15.59 -10.83
C SER A 158 -5.07 -16.85 -11.66
N CYS A 159 -5.02 -18.03 -11.03
CA CYS A 159 -5.32 -19.29 -11.71
C CYS A 159 -6.77 -19.33 -12.17
N SER A 160 -7.72 -18.95 -11.31
CA SER A 160 -9.13 -18.91 -11.68
C SER A 160 -9.41 -17.90 -12.80
N ASN A 161 -8.81 -16.71 -12.75
CA ASN A 161 -8.93 -15.73 -13.83
C ASN A 161 -8.33 -16.25 -15.14
N LEU A 162 -7.20 -16.94 -15.08
CA LEU A 162 -6.60 -17.58 -16.24
C LEU A 162 -7.51 -18.64 -16.86
N GLY A 163 -8.18 -19.45 -16.01
CA GLY A 163 -9.22 -20.38 -16.43
C GLY A 163 -10.34 -19.68 -17.21
N GLY A 164 -10.84 -18.56 -16.70
CA GLY A 164 -11.84 -17.73 -17.39
C GLY A 164 -11.34 -17.20 -18.71
N MET A 165 -10.08 -16.79 -18.80
CA MET A 165 -9.51 -16.31 -20.06
C MET A 165 -9.47 -17.41 -21.13
N HIS A 166 -9.17 -18.65 -20.77
CA HIS A 166 -9.22 -19.78 -21.69
C HIS A 166 -10.66 -20.14 -22.07
N GLN A 167 -11.60 -20.15 -21.11
CA GLN A 167 -13.02 -20.43 -21.38
C GLN A 167 -13.64 -19.42 -22.37
N PHE A 168 -13.33 -18.14 -22.24
CA PHE A 168 -13.97 -17.07 -23.02
C PHE A 168 -13.07 -16.50 -24.15
N SER A 169 -12.04 -17.19 -24.56
CA SER A 169 -11.10 -16.76 -25.62
C SER A 169 -10.46 -15.39 -25.37
N LEU A 170 -10.22 -14.99 -24.13
CA LEU A 170 -9.63 -13.71 -23.79
C LEU A 170 -8.09 -13.80 -23.86
N GLY A 171 -7.49 -13.18 -24.89
CA GLY A 171 -6.04 -13.21 -25.08
C GLY A 171 -5.48 -14.57 -25.55
N VAL A 172 -6.34 -15.46 -26.02
CA VAL A 172 -6.03 -16.71 -26.70
C VAL A 172 -6.79 -16.78 -28.02
N LYS A 173 -6.33 -17.62 -28.97
CA LYS A 173 -6.93 -17.69 -30.32
C LYS A 173 -8.34 -18.28 -30.31
N THR A 174 -8.56 -19.31 -29.49
CA THR A 174 -9.82 -20.06 -29.39
C THR A 174 -10.09 -20.43 -27.94
N ALA A 175 -11.34 -20.64 -27.61
CA ALA A 175 -11.72 -21.18 -26.30
C ALA A 175 -11.09 -22.57 -26.11
N ASP A 176 -10.61 -22.82 -24.92
CA ASP A 176 -10.00 -24.10 -24.54
C ASP A 176 -10.54 -24.50 -23.15
N LEU A 177 -11.60 -25.31 -23.17
CA LEU A 177 -12.28 -25.76 -21.95
C LEU A 177 -11.42 -26.69 -21.09
N GLU A 178 -10.52 -27.47 -21.72
CA GLU A 178 -9.63 -28.34 -20.94
C GLU A 178 -8.56 -27.51 -20.21
N ALA A 179 -8.00 -26.51 -20.85
CA ALA A 179 -7.14 -25.54 -20.18
C ALA A 179 -7.91 -24.77 -19.09
N ALA A 180 -9.15 -24.37 -19.35
CA ALA A 180 -9.98 -23.69 -18.37
C ALA A 180 -10.22 -24.57 -17.13
N LYS A 181 -10.62 -25.85 -17.32
CA LYS A 181 -10.79 -26.83 -16.24
C LYS A 181 -9.52 -27.00 -15.41
N LYS A 182 -8.37 -27.12 -16.10
CA LYS A 182 -7.06 -27.23 -15.44
C LYS A 182 -6.80 -26.05 -14.51
N PHE A 183 -6.95 -24.84 -15.00
CA PHE A 183 -6.65 -23.63 -14.22
C PHE A 183 -7.67 -23.37 -13.12
N TYR A 184 -8.97 -23.64 -13.34
CA TYR A 184 -9.97 -23.57 -12.27
C TYR A 184 -9.69 -24.58 -11.17
N LYS A 185 -9.27 -25.83 -11.53
CA LYS A 185 -8.86 -26.86 -10.56
C LYS A 185 -7.66 -26.40 -9.74
N MET A 186 -6.68 -25.75 -10.36
CA MET A 186 -5.53 -25.18 -9.65
C MET A 186 -5.99 -24.09 -8.66
N GLY A 187 -6.80 -23.13 -9.10
CA GLY A 187 -7.33 -22.07 -8.24
C GLY A 187 -8.13 -22.63 -7.06
N CYS A 188 -9.02 -23.58 -7.35
CA CYS A 188 -9.82 -24.31 -6.34
C CYS A 188 -8.94 -25.04 -5.32
N GLY A 189 -7.92 -25.76 -5.79
CA GLY A 189 -6.98 -26.47 -4.93
C GLY A 189 -6.16 -25.58 -4.01
N MET A 190 -5.99 -24.29 -4.38
CA MET A 190 -5.35 -23.25 -3.57
C MET A 190 -6.36 -22.43 -2.75
N GLY A 191 -7.64 -22.80 -2.70
CA GLY A 191 -8.67 -22.20 -1.87
C GLY A 191 -9.45 -21.05 -2.51
N ASP A 192 -9.39 -20.86 -3.83
CA ASP A 192 -10.26 -19.88 -4.49
C ASP A 192 -11.66 -20.47 -4.77
N GLU A 193 -12.65 -19.99 -4.05
CA GLU A 193 -14.04 -20.44 -4.16
C GLU A 193 -14.63 -20.18 -5.57
N ILE A 194 -14.20 -19.12 -6.25
CA ILE A 194 -14.63 -18.80 -7.61
C ILE A 194 -14.10 -19.87 -8.56
N GLY A 195 -12.85 -20.30 -8.38
CA GLY A 195 -12.27 -21.39 -9.16
C GLY A 195 -13.03 -22.71 -8.96
N CYS A 196 -13.40 -23.05 -7.73
CA CYS A 196 -14.18 -24.24 -7.42
C CYS A 196 -15.56 -24.21 -8.07
N ARG A 197 -16.25 -23.07 -7.97
CA ARG A 197 -17.57 -22.87 -8.58
C ARG A 197 -17.52 -22.99 -10.10
N ASN A 198 -16.58 -22.30 -10.73
CA ASN A 198 -16.44 -22.34 -12.18
C ASN A 198 -16.06 -23.73 -12.70
N LEU A 199 -15.19 -24.45 -11.98
CA LEU A 199 -14.86 -25.82 -12.30
C LEU A 199 -16.12 -26.71 -12.28
N SER A 200 -16.95 -26.59 -11.24
CA SER A 200 -18.20 -27.36 -11.13
C SER A 200 -19.15 -27.09 -12.30
N LEU A 201 -19.29 -25.82 -12.71
CA LEU A 201 -20.16 -25.44 -13.81
C LEU A 201 -19.73 -26.07 -15.14
N ILE A 202 -18.45 -26.00 -15.51
CA ILE A 202 -17.96 -26.51 -16.79
C ILE A 202 -17.67 -28.02 -16.79
N SER A 203 -17.76 -28.69 -15.65
CA SER A 203 -17.61 -30.15 -15.56
C SER A 203 -18.92 -30.91 -15.73
N ASN A 204 -20.05 -30.20 -15.68
CA ASN A 204 -21.41 -30.75 -15.85
C ASN A 204 -21.94 -30.52 -17.28
N GLU A 205 -21.17 -29.89 -18.16
CA GLU A 205 -21.44 -29.76 -19.59
C GLU A 205 -20.72 -30.89 -20.38
#